data_5a3bd9aa0b1f9e6d861e5b86381d7d2d
#
_entry.id   5a3bd9aa0b1f9e6d861e5b86381d7d2d
#
_cell.length_a   1.000
_cell.length_b   1.000
_cell.length_c   1.000
_cell.angle_alpha   90.00
_cell.angle_beta   90.00
_cell.angle_gamma   90.00
#
_symmetry.space_group_name_H-M   'P 1'
#
loop_
_entity.id
_entity.type
_entity.pdbx_description
1 polymer ?
#
loop_
_entity_poly.entity_id
_entity_poly.type
_entity_poly.pdbx_seq_one_letter_code
_entity_poly.pdbx_strand_id
1 'polypeptide(L)'
;LLGPSISWFYNWGNTVIESVDAALIQSYDVDYCPMVWNGNYNEANIRAYVANHPECKYLLGFNEPNLTDQANMTPEQAAALWPNVKQLADELGLKLVSPALNYGTLAGYNDPIKWLDEFIALVPDNGIEVIALHCYMGGAGGMKSFIEMFRKYGKPIWLTEFCPWNGSGESVNSQIAYMSAALPYLEKDPLVERYAWFIPRYYGYPYMALISEYELSDVGKVFVNMTTMDQ
;
A
#
# COMPACT_ATOMS: atom_id res chain seq x y z
N LEU A 1 10.76 16.75 -4.41
CA LEU A 1 9.44 17.37 -4.62
C LEU A 1 8.41 16.91 -3.57
N LEU A 2 8.33 15.60 -3.29
CA LEU A 2 7.37 15.04 -2.34
C LEU A 2 7.95 14.83 -0.93
N GLY A 3 9.28 14.79 -0.78
CA GLY A 3 9.95 14.44 0.47
C GLY A 3 9.40 15.12 1.73
N PRO A 4 9.14 16.45 1.72
CA PRO A 4 8.60 17.14 2.90
C PRO A 4 7.15 16.76 3.26
N SER A 5 6.45 16.05 2.37
CA SER A 5 5.00 15.77 2.49
C SER A 5 4.68 14.28 2.55
N ILE A 6 5.70 13.42 2.62
CA ILE A 6 5.53 11.97 2.75
C ILE A 6 6.33 11.47 3.95
N SER A 7 5.80 10.50 4.66
CA SER A 7 6.47 9.84 5.79
C SER A 7 6.93 8.42 5.46
N TRP A 8 6.41 7.83 4.40
CA TRP A 8 6.75 6.47 3.99
C TRP A 8 6.53 6.25 2.49
N PHE A 9 7.15 5.20 1.96
CA PHE A 9 6.91 4.71 0.61
C PHE A 9 7.29 3.24 0.46
N TYR A 10 6.87 2.63 -0.63
CA TYR A 10 7.31 1.33 -1.11
C TYR A 10 7.36 1.36 -2.65
N ASN A 11 7.97 0.36 -3.24
CA ASN A 11 8.21 0.28 -4.69
C ASN A 11 7.88 -1.11 -5.25
N TRP A 12 7.00 -1.85 -4.58
CA TRP A 12 6.65 -3.24 -4.90
C TRP A 12 7.84 -4.22 -4.88
N GLY A 13 8.99 -3.78 -4.44
CA GLY A 13 10.25 -4.52 -4.43
C GLY A 13 10.72 -4.92 -3.03
N ASN A 14 11.80 -5.67 -3.03
CA ASN A 14 12.43 -6.17 -1.79
C ASN A 14 13.45 -5.20 -1.22
N THR A 15 13.83 -4.16 -1.95
CA THR A 15 14.81 -3.15 -1.56
C THR A 15 14.56 -1.85 -2.32
N VAL A 16 15.16 -0.77 -1.86
CA VAL A 16 15.16 0.51 -2.55
C VAL A 16 15.92 0.39 -3.87
N ILE A 17 15.42 1.06 -4.91
CA ILE A 17 16.14 1.16 -6.19
C ILE A 17 17.43 1.97 -5.97
N GLU A 18 18.56 1.51 -6.52
CA GLU A 18 19.88 2.15 -6.34
C GLU A 18 19.93 3.65 -6.71
N SER A 19 19.04 4.09 -7.60
CA SER A 19 18.92 5.51 -7.96
C SER A 19 18.23 6.38 -6.89
N VAL A 20 17.66 5.78 -5.84
CA VAL A 20 17.11 6.52 -4.72
C VAL A 20 18.22 6.78 -3.73
N ASP A 21 18.60 8.04 -3.59
CA ASP A 21 19.67 8.45 -2.69
C ASP A 21 19.27 8.21 -1.22
N ALA A 22 19.98 7.28 -0.57
CA ALA A 22 19.76 6.96 0.85
C ALA A 22 19.88 8.21 1.75
N ALA A 23 20.79 9.14 1.41
CA ALA A 23 20.90 10.41 2.12
C ALA A 23 19.64 11.27 2.01
N LEU A 24 18.94 11.19 0.89
CA LEU A 24 17.67 11.91 0.67
C LEU A 24 16.54 11.33 1.53
N ILE A 25 16.47 9.99 1.64
CA ILE A 25 15.53 9.31 2.53
C ILE A 25 15.79 9.72 3.98
N GLN A 26 17.03 9.65 4.42
CA GLN A 26 17.43 10.06 5.77
C GLN A 26 17.17 11.54 6.05
N SER A 27 17.38 12.41 5.05
CA SER A 27 17.17 13.86 5.19
C SER A 27 15.72 14.25 5.42
N TYR A 28 14.76 13.41 5.00
CA TYR A 28 13.32 13.67 5.13
C TYR A 28 12.62 12.74 6.12
N ASP A 29 13.35 11.86 6.80
CA ASP A 29 12.80 10.87 7.74
C ASP A 29 11.67 10.02 7.12
N VAL A 30 11.92 9.52 5.91
CA VAL A 30 10.93 8.77 5.13
C VAL A 30 11.19 7.28 5.24
N ASP A 31 10.24 6.53 5.77
CA ASP A 31 10.32 5.07 5.89
C ASP A 31 10.15 4.39 4.53
N TYR A 32 11.08 3.51 4.16
CA TYR A 32 10.84 2.53 3.11
C TYR A 32 10.33 1.22 3.69
N CYS A 33 9.30 0.65 3.10
CA CYS A 33 8.77 -0.65 3.47
C CYS A 33 9.06 -1.68 2.35
N PRO A 34 9.95 -2.66 2.56
CA PRO A 34 10.13 -3.77 1.63
C PRO A 34 8.85 -4.59 1.50
N MET A 35 8.62 -5.18 0.32
CA MET A 35 7.43 -5.96 0.02
C MET A 35 7.79 -7.37 -0.45
N VAL A 36 7.04 -8.35 0.03
CA VAL A 36 6.98 -9.69 -0.51
C VAL A 36 5.82 -9.75 -1.51
N TRP A 37 6.08 -9.37 -2.77
CA TRP A 37 5.03 -9.20 -3.79
C TRP A 37 4.25 -10.48 -4.07
N ASN A 38 4.94 -11.64 -4.09
CA ASN A 38 4.38 -12.99 -4.16
C ASN A 38 5.34 -14.00 -3.53
N GLY A 39 5.12 -15.30 -3.73
CA GLY A 39 5.99 -16.36 -3.20
C GLY A 39 7.42 -16.39 -3.77
N ASN A 40 7.69 -15.64 -4.83
CA ASN A 40 9.02 -15.52 -5.43
C ASN A 40 9.62 -14.15 -5.12
N TYR A 41 10.26 -14.03 -3.96
CA TYR A 41 10.89 -12.79 -3.49
C TYR A 41 12.37 -13.02 -3.16
N ASN A 42 13.16 -11.95 -3.14
CA ASN A 42 14.57 -12.00 -2.79
C ASN A 42 14.77 -11.69 -1.31
N GLU A 43 14.78 -12.74 -0.49
CA GLU A 43 14.97 -12.63 0.96
C GLU A 43 16.32 -11.96 1.30
N ALA A 44 17.39 -12.26 0.55
CA ALA A 44 18.71 -11.68 0.81
C ALA A 44 18.70 -10.16 0.66
N ASN A 45 17.92 -9.61 -0.29
CA ASN A 45 17.77 -8.18 -0.45
C ASN A 45 17.03 -7.55 0.73
N ILE A 46 15.97 -8.20 1.23
CA ILE A 46 15.24 -7.71 2.42
C ILE A 46 16.18 -7.69 3.62
N ARG A 47 16.90 -8.78 3.88
CA ARG A 47 17.86 -8.89 4.98
C ARG A 47 18.96 -7.84 4.89
N ALA A 48 19.51 -7.64 3.71
CA ALA A 48 20.55 -6.63 3.49
C ALA A 48 20.02 -5.21 3.69
N TYR A 49 18.80 -4.93 3.21
CA TYR A 49 18.18 -3.63 3.43
C TYR A 49 17.98 -3.35 4.93
N VAL A 50 17.34 -4.25 5.66
CA VAL A 50 17.06 -4.09 7.09
C VAL A 50 18.34 -3.98 7.93
N ALA A 51 19.38 -4.74 7.57
CA ALA A 51 20.68 -4.66 8.26
C ALA A 51 21.34 -3.28 8.15
N ASN A 52 21.11 -2.57 7.03
CA ASN A 52 21.63 -1.22 6.81
C ASN A 52 20.65 -0.11 7.22
N HIS A 53 19.39 -0.46 7.51
CA HIS A 53 18.30 0.44 7.83
C HIS A 53 17.55 -0.03 9.09
N PRO A 54 18.13 0.14 10.28
CA PRO A 54 17.52 -0.32 11.54
C PRO A 54 16.21 0.42 11.88
N GLU A 55 15.93 1.53 11.21
CA GLU A 55 14.66 2.25 11.28
C GLU A 55 13.52 1.54 10.55
N CYS A 56 13.80 0.61 9.63
CA CYS A 56 12.79 -0.19 8.92
C CYS A 56 12.00 -1.05 9.91
N LYS A 57 10.69 -0.89 9.95
CA LYS A 57 9.81 -1.54 10.94
C LYS A 57 8.80 -2.49 10.37
N TYR A 58 8.55 -2.46 9.06
CA TYR A 58 7.44 -3.16 8.44
C TYR A 58 7.88 -3.98 7.23
N LEU A 59 7.21 -5.11 7.03
CA LEU A 59 7.29 -5.94 5.83
C LEU A 59 5.90 -6.06 5.23
N LEU A 60 5.73 -5.56 3.99
CA LEU A 60 4.48 -5.69 3.25
C LEU A 60 4.31 -7.10 2.71
N GLY A 61 3.11 -7.63 2.83
CA GLY A 61 2.71 -8.94 2.33
C GLY A 61 2.45 -8.95 0.82
N PHE A 62 1.77 -10.00 0.34
CA PHE A 62 1.50 -10.25 -1.07
C PHE A 62 0.66 -9.16 -1.72
N ASN A 63 0.99 -8.83 -2.97
CA ASN A 63 0.29 -7.80 -3.74
C ASN A 63 -0.93 -8.38 -4.45
N GLU A 64 -2.12 -7.94 -4.05
CA GLU A 64 -3.40 -8.27 -4.69
C GLU A 64 -3.54 -9.76 -5.05
N PRO A 65 -3.39 -10.69 -4.10
CA PRO A 65 -3.41 -12.12 -4.40
C PRO A 65 -4.72 -12.58 -5.00
N ASN A 66 -5.83 -11.88 -4.77
CA ASN A 66 -7.13 -12.19 -5.33
C ASN A 66 -7.37 -11.60 -6.74
N LEU A 67 -6.35 -11.05 -7.41
CA LEU A 67 -6.39 -10.62 -8.80
C LEU A 67 -5.54 -11.53 -9.69
N THR A 68 -6.09 -11.94 -10.84
CA THR A 68 -5.45 -12.91 -11.75
C THR A 68 -4.26 -12.37 -12.50
N ASP A 69 -4.13 -11.05 -12.60
CA ASP A 69 -3.02 -10.33 -13.24
C ASP A 69 -2.01 -9.77 -12.23
N GLN A 70 -2.19 -10.07 -10.94
CA GLN A 70 -1.30 -9.69 -9.86
C GLN A 70 -0.68 -10.96 -9.22
N ALA A 71 -0.50 -11.01 -7.90
CA ALA A 71 0.12 -12.17 -7.27
C ALA A 71 -0.65 -13.49 -7.52
N ASN A 72 -1.94 -13.43 -7.82
CA ASN A 72 -2.78 -14.53 -8.32
C ASN A 72 -2.66 -15.80 -7.46
N MET A 73 -3.07 -15.72 -6.22
CA MET A 73 -3.00 -16.79 -5.24
C MET A 73 -4.36 -17.00 -4.56
N THR A 74 -4.81 -18.26 -4.47
CA THR A 74 -5.91 -18.59 -3.55
C THR A 74 -5.45 -18.44 -2.09
N PRO A 75 -6.39 -18.36 -1.11
CA PRO A 75 -6.03 -18.36 0.31
C PRO A 75 -5.13 -19.53 0.71
N GLU A 76 -5.37 -20.74 0.17
CA GLU A 76 -4.57 -21.93 0.45
C GLU A 76 -3.13 -21.80 -0.09
N GLN A 77 -2.98 -21.27 -1.30
CA GLN A 77 -1.66 -21.04 -1.90
C GLN A 77 -0.87 -20.01 -1.12
N ALA A 78 -1.52 -18.92 -0.73
CA ALA A 78 -0.91 -17.88 0.10
C ALA A 78 -0.57 -18.42 1.51
N ALA A 79 -1.46 -19.17 2.12
CA ALA A 79 -1.26 -19.78 3.44
C ALA A 79 -0.09 -20.77 3.45
N ALA A 80 0.14 -21.50 2.36
CA ALA A 80 1.27 -22.41 2.24
C ALA A 80 2.64 -21.69 2.21
N LEU A 81 2.68 -20.44 1.76
CA LEU A 81 3.89 -19.62 1.64
C LEU A 81 4.11 -18.70 2.86
N TRP A 82 3.03 -18.33 3.54
CA TRP A 82 3.04 -17.31 4.59
C TRP A 82 3.94 -17.63 5.79
N PRO A 83 4.09 -18.89 6.26
CA PRO A 83 5.00 -19.20 7.37
C PRO A 83 6.45 -18.74 7.13
N ASN A 84 6.95 -18.79 5.89
CA ASN A 84 8.29 -18.31 5.55
C ASN A 84 8.37 -16.78 5.64
N VAL A 85 7.32 -16.08 5.21
CA VAL A 85 7.22 -14.61 5.31
C VAL A 85 7.18 -14.18 6.77
N LYS A 86 6.38 -14.88 7.59
CA LYS A 86 6.30 -14.63 9.02
C LYS A 86 7.63 -14.89 9.71
N GLN A 87 8.29 -16.02 9.41
CA GLN A 87 9.60 -16.33 9.98
C GLN A 87 10.63 -15.24 9.64
N LEU A 88 10.66 -14.77 8.40
CA LEU A 88 11.56 -13.69 7.98
C LEU A 88 11.29 -12.41 8.77
N ALA A 89 10.03 -12.03 8.93
CA ALA A 89 9.65 -10.85 9.69
C ALA A 89 10.04 -10.98 11.18
N ASP A 90 9.77 -12.12 11.79
CA ASP A 90 10.13 -12.41 13.19
C ASP A 90 11.65 -12.33 13.41
N GLU A 91 12.46 -12.94 12.53
CA GLU A 91 13.91 -12.92 12.59
C GLU A 91 14.51 -11.51 12.44
N LEU A 92 13.85 -10.64 11.68
CA LEU A 92 14.27 -9.27 11.42
C LEU A 92 13.63 -8.25 12.38
N GLY A 93 12.71 -8.68 13.25
CA GLY A 93 11.98 -7.80 14.15
C GLY A 93 11.01 -6.86 13.44
N LEU A 94 10.49 -7.27 12.27
CA LEU A 94 9.56 -6.48 11.45
C LEU A 94 8.11 -6.82 11.78
N LYS A 95 7.26 -5.82 11.77
CA LYS A 95 5.81 -5.96 11.82
C LYS A 95 5.27 -6.38 10.45
N LEU A 96 4.40 -7.39 10.44
CA LEU A 96 3.78 -7.87 9.21
C LEU A 96 2.54 -7.05 8.85
N VAL A 97 2.53 -6.58 7.62
CA VAL A 97 1.36 -6.04 6.95
C VAL A 97 0.72 -7.15 6.11
N SER A 98 -0.60 -7.29 6.15
CA SER A 98 -1.33 -8.35 5.44
C SER A 98 -1.05 -8.32 3.93
N PRO A 99 -1.40 -9.38 3.19
CA PRO A 99 -1.61 -9.25 1.76
C PRO A 99 -2.53 -8.06 1.46
N ALA A 100 -2.17 -7.23 0.48
CA ALA A 100 -2.97 -6.09 0.06
C ALA A 100 -4.14 -6.57 -0.81
N LEU A 101 -5.36 -6.20 -0.47
CA LEU A 101 -6.57 -6.68 -1.12
C LEU A 101 -7.38 -5.57 -1.76
N ASN A 102 -7.99 -5.91 -2.90
CA ASN A 102 -8.95 -5.11 -3.64
C ASN A 102 -10.16 -6.00 -3.99
N TYR A 103 -11.19 -5.48 -4.65
CA TYR A 103 -12.17 -6.35 -5.31
C TYR A 103 -11.47 -7.18 -6.39
N GLY A 104 -11.59 -8.51 -6.27
CA GLY A 104 -10.77 -9.45 -7.02
C GLY A 104 -11.34 -9.87 -8.38
N THR A 105 -10.46 -10.43 -9.19
CA THR A 105 -10.79 -11.09 -10.47
C THR A 105 -10.59 -12.60 -10.41
N LEU A 106 -9.95 -13.12 -9.35
CA LEU A 106 -9.77 -14.54 -9.14
C LEU A 106 -11.13 -15.21 -8.89
N ALA A 107 -11.40 -16.31 -9.61
CA ALA A 107 -12.67 -17.01 -9.52
C ALA A 107 -12.97 -17.46 -8.08
N GLY A 108 -14.13 -17.08 -7.57
CA GLY A 108 -14.56 -17.37 -6.21
C GLY A 108 -14.07 -16.39 -5.14
N TYR A 109 -13.19 -15.43 -5.51
CA TYR A 109 -12.56 -14.47 -4.61
C TYR A 109 -12.68 -13.01 -5.08
N ASN A 110 -13.81 -12.67 -5.69
CA ASN A 110 -14.14 -11.27 -6.01
C ASN A 110 -14.32 -10.43 -4.74
N ASP A 111 -14.84 -11.06 -3.66
CA ASP A 111 -14.97 -10.46 -2.35
C ASP A 111 -13.63 -10.57 -1.58
N PRO A 112 -12.96 -9.43 -1.29
CA PRO A 112 -11.70 -9.44 -0.55
C PRO A 112 -11.86 -9.89 0.91
N ILE A 113 -13.03 -9.70 1.52
CA ILE A 113 -13.32 -10.17 2.87
C ILE A 113 -13.31 -11.70 2.91
N LYS A 114 -13.95 -12.35 1.92
CA LYS A 114 -13.95 -13.79 1.83
C LYS A 114 -12.53 -14.34 1.71
N TRP A 115 -11.72 -13.72 0.84
CA TRP A 115 -10.33 -14.16 0.66
C TRP A 115 -9.53 -14.05 1.96
N LEU A 116 -9.66 -12.91 2.66
CA LEU A 116 -8.90 -12.66 3.89
C LEU A 116 -9.37 -13.54 5.05
N ASP A 117 -10.67 -13.75 5.20
CA ASP A 117 -11.24 -14.64 6.24
C ASP A 117 -10.72 -16.07 6.07
N GLU A 118 -10.74 -16.62 4.85
CA GLU A 118 -10.25 -17.95 4.56
C GLU A 118 -8.73 -18.05 4.79
N PHE A 119 -7.97 -17.04 4.35
CA PHE A 119 -6.53 -16.99 4.58
C PHE A 119 -6.18 -16.99 6.09
N ILE A 120 -6.82 -16.14 6.88
CA ILE A 120 -6.59 -16.07 8.33
C ILE A 120 -6.98 -17.37 9.01
N ALA A 121 -8.07 -18.02 8.58
CA ALA A 121 -8.48 -19.30 9.12
C ALA A 121 -7.46 -20.42 8.85
N LEU A 122 -6.80 -20.39 7.70
CA LEU A 122 -5.76 -21.35 7.32
C LEU A 122 -4.43 -21.12 8.05
N VAL A 123 -4.15 -19.87 8.47
CA VAL A 123 -2.94 -19.50 9.20
C VAL A 123 -3.31 -18.78 10.50
N PRO A 124 -3.78 -19.50 11.53
CA PRO A 124 -4.21 -18.86 12.79
C PRO A 124 -3.11 -18.05 13.46
N ASP A 125 -1.85 -18.48 13.37
CA ASP A 125 -0.67 -17.75 13.83
C ASP A 125 -0.02 -16.99 12.66
N ASN A 126 -0.77 -16.09 12.03
CA ASN A 126 -0.32 -15.36 10.85
C ASN A 126 0.63 -14.19 11.15
N GLY A 127 0.69 -13.70 12.38
CA GLY A 127 1.55 -12.57 12.78
C GLY A 127 1.18 -11.21 12.17
N ILE A 128 0.03 -11.10 11.48
CA ILE A 128 -0.40 -9.84 10.86
C ILE A 128 -0.72 -8.81 11.94
N GLU A 129 -0.11 -7.63 11.84
CA GLU A 129 -0.35 -6.50 12.73
C GLU A 129 -1.17 -5.38 12.06
N VAL A 130 -1.13 -5.29 10.74
CA VAL A 130 -1.78 -4.24 9.94
C VAL A 130 -2.51 -4.87 8.75
N ILE A 131 -3.68 -4.35 8.40
CA ILE A 131 -4.44 -4.75 7.21
C ILE A 131 -4.14 -3.79 6.05
N ALA A 132 -3.65 -4.31 4.93
CA ALA A 132 -3.38 -3.53 3.71
C ALA A 132 -4.53 -3.63 2.72
N LEU A 133 -4.88 -2.50 2.11
CA LEU A 133 -5.96 -2.36 1.14
C LEU A 133 -5.52 -1.58 -0.09
N HIS A 134 -6.06 -1.96 -1.25
CA HIS A 134 -6.01 -1.16 -2.47
C HIS A 134 -7.43 -0.72 -2.86
N CYS A 135 -7.62 0.52 -3.23
CA CYS A 135 -8.93 1.07 -3.57
C CYS A 135 -8.88 1.99 -4.77
N TYR A 136 -9.43 1.53 -5.88
CA TYR A 136 -9.49 2.26 -7.14
C TYR A 136 -10.91 2.72 -7.51
N MET A 137 -11.80 2.83 -6.53
CA MET A 137 -13.17 3.26 -6.72
C MET A 137 -13.25 4.73 -7.12
N GLY A 138 -14.17 5.06 -8.03
CA GLY A 138 -14.35 6.40 -8.57
C GLY A 138 -14.85 7.48 -7.61
N GLY A 139 -15.22 7.14 -6.37
CA GLY A 139 -15.72 8.09 -5.39
C GLY A 139 -15.20 7.83 -3.98
N ALA A 140 -14.87 8.91 -3.26
CA ALA A 140 -14.42 8.83 -1.86
C ALA A 140 -15.43 8.15 -0.92
N GLY A 141 -16.73 8.22 -1.21
CA GLY A 141 -17.77 7.49 -0.48
C GLY A 141 -17.61 5.97 -0.59
N GLY A 142 -17.30 5.47 -1.79
CA GLY A 142 -17.01 4.06 -2.04
C GLY A 142 -15.76 3.60 -1.27
N MET A 143 -14.69 4.39 -1.30
CA MET A 143 -13.48 4.13 -0.52
C MET A 143 -13.78 4.01 0.99
N LYS A 144 -14.54 4.95 1.54
CA LYS A 144 -14.94 4.90 2.96
C LYS A 144 -15.70 3.62 3.28
N SER A 145 -16.68 3.26 2.48
CA SER A 145 -17.45 2.02 2.66
C SER A 145 -16.56 0.77 2.55
N PHE A 146 -15.59 0.80 1.67
CA PHE A 146 -14.63 -0.29 1.51
C PHE A 146 -13.76 -0.45 2.75
N ILE A 147 -13.18 0.63 3.28
CA ILE A 147 -12.41 0.62 4.53
C ILE A 147 -13.25 0.08 5.70
N GLU A 148 -14.53 0.49 5.81
CA GLU A 148 -15.44 0.02 6.86
C GLU A 148 -15.57 -1.51 6.91
N MET A 149 -15.53 -2.19 5.76
CA MET A 149 -15.65 -3.66 5.72
C MET A 149 -14.53 -4.36 6.50
N PHE A 150 -13.35 -3.74 6.60
CA PHE A 150 -12.16 -4.32 7.23
C PHE A 150 -12.00 -3.98 8.72
N ARG A 151 -12.83 -3.10 9.27
CA ARG A 151 -12.80 -2.78 10.71
C ARG A 151 -13.06 -3.98 11.62
N LYS A 152 -13.75 -5.01 11.10
CA LYS A 152 -14.03 -6.25 11.83
C LYS A 152 -12.77 -6.97 12.34
N TYR A 153 -11.62 -6.72 11.71
CA TYR A 153 -10.35 -7.35 12.12
C TYR A 153 -9.69 -6.66 13.32
N GLY A 154 -10.17 -5.48 13.73
CA GLY A 154 -9.68 -4.76 14.91
C GLY A 154 -8.20 -4.36 14.84
N LYS A 155 -7.66 -4.21 13.62
CA LYS A 155 -6.26 -3.87 13.36
C LYS A 155 -6.17 -2.52 12.65
N PRO A 156 -5.01 -1.82 12.78
CA PRO A 156 -4.72 -0.68 11.93
C PRO A 156 -4.87 -1.01 10.45
N ILE A 157 -5.31 -0.04 9.67
CA ILE A 157 -5.54 -0.17 8.23
C ILE A 157 -4.53 0.72 7.49
N TRP A 158 -3.85 0.16 6.51
CA TRP A 158 -3.05 0.88 5.55
C TRP A 158 -3.73 0.84 4.19
N LEU A 159 -4.06 2.01 3.65
CA LEU A 159 -4.52 2.12 2.27
C LEU A 159 -3.29 2.28 1.36
N THR A 160 -2.66 1.15 1.04
CA THR A 160 -1.36 1.12 0.38
C THR A 160 -1.39 1.55 -1.08
N GLU A 161 -2.56 1.51 -1.73
CA GLU A 161 -2.79 2.13 -3.04
C GLU A 161 -4.21 2.67 -3.12
N PHE A 162 -4.34 3.91 -3.58
CA PHE A 162 -5.66 4.45 -3.90
C PHE A 162 -5.60 5.63 -4.86
N CYS A 163 -6.54 5.67 -5.76
CA CYS A 163 -6.95 6.81 -6.58
C CYS A 163 -8.26 6.44 -7.29
N PRO A 164 -9.05 7.38 -7.81
CA PRO A 164 -10.14 7.03 -8.70
C PRO A 164 -9.57 6.57 -10.05
N TRP A 165 -9.84 5.32 -10.40
CA TRP A 165 -9.38 4.71 -11.64
C TRP A 165 -10.45 3.75 -12.18
N ASN A 166 -11.50 4.30 -12.77
CA ASN A 166 -12.60 3.50 -13.35
C ASN A 166 -12.56 3.39 -14.89
N GLY A 167 -11.45 3.80 -15.49
CA GLY A 167 -11.13 3.54 -16.90
C GLY A 167 -11.76 4.47 -17.92
N SER A 168 -12.75 5.29 -17.58
CA SER A 168 -13.31 6.27 -18.50
C SER A 168 -13.84 7.51 -17.78
N GLY A 169 -13.52 8.68 -18.32
CA GLY A 169 -13.95 9.95 -17.74
C GLY A 169 -13.08 10.50 -16.62
N GLU A 170 -11.97 9.83 -16.29
CA GLU A 170 -11.02 10.35 -15.33
C GLU A 170 -10.24 11.53 -15.89
N SER A 171 -10.00 12.50 -15.05
CA SER A 171 -9.32 13.76 -15.38
C SER A 171 -8.57 14.28 -14.16
N VAL A 172 -7.68 15.24 -14.35
CA VAL A 172 -7.03 15.97 -13.24
C VAL A 172 -8.06 16.51 -12.26
N ASN A 173 -9.18 17.07 -12.75
CA ASN A 173 -10.23 17.61 -11.88
C ASN A 173 -10.94 16.52 -11.06
N SER A 174 -11.21 15.35 -11.64
CA SER A 174 -11.81 14.23 -10.88
C SER A 174 -10.86 13.70 -9.81
N GLN A 175 -9.56 13.61 -10.11
CA GLN A 175 -8.53 13.23 -9.14
C GLN A 175 -8.45 14.22 -7.97
N ILE A 176 -8.42 15.52 -8.27
CA ILE A 176 -8.41 16.58 -7.25
C ILE A 176 -9.67 16.54 -6.39
N ALA A 177 -10.84 16.41 -7.00
CA ALA A 177 -12.11 16.32 -6.26
C ALA A 177 -12.15 15.10 -5.33
N TYR A 178 -11.71 13.95 -5.83
CA TYR A 178 -11.60 12.73 -5.02
C TYR A 178 -10.61 12.91 -3.86
N MET A 179 -9.40 13.37 -4.14
CA MET A 179 -8.35 13.60 -3.15
C MET A 179 -8.82 14.55 -2.05
N SER A 180 -9.45 15.66 -2.44
CA SER A 180 -9.99 16.67 -1.50
C SER A 180 -11.07 16.11 -0.56
N ALA A 181 -11.78 15.07 -0.98
CA ALA A 181 -12.79 14.40 -0.16
C ALA A 181 -12.21 13.22 0.64
N ALA A 182 -11.16 12.56 0.12
CA ALA A 182 -10.57 11.36 0.69
C ALA A 182 -9.58 11.67 1.81
N LEU A 183 -8.61 12.58 1.57
CA LEU A 183 -7.53 12.84 2.52
C LEU A 183 -8.02 13.31 3.89
N PRO A 184 -8.97 14.28 4.02
CA PRO A 184 -9.46 14.68 5.33
C PRO A 184 -10.18 13.57 6.11
N TYR A 185 -10.71 12.57 5.41
CA TYR A 185 -11.27 11.40 6.06
C TYR A 185 -10.16 10.47 6.56
N LEU A 186 -9.17 10.16 5.71
CA LEU A 186 -8.07 9.26 6.04
C LEU A 186 -7.26 9.79 7.23
N GLU A 187 -6.98 11.10 7.26
CA GLU A 187 -6.26 11.76 8.36
C GLU A 187 -7.02 11.73 9.70
N LYS A 188 -8.36 11.76 9.66
CA LYS A 188 -9.19 11.79 10.88
C LYS A 188 -9.60 10.41 11.38
N ASP A 189 -9.43 9.38 10.58
CA ASP A 189 -9.84 8.03 10.93
C ASP A 189 -8.79 7.37 11.84
N PRO A 190 -9.11 7.06 13.11
CA PRO A 190 -8.13 6.54 14.06
C PRO A 190 -7.62 5.13 13.73
N LEU A 191 -8.26 4.42 12.81
CA LEU A 191 -7.81 3.08 12.35
C LEU A 191 -6.98 3.15 11.08
N VAL A 192 -7.05 4.25 10.30
CA VAL A 192 -6.19 4.43 9.12
C VAL A 192 -4.87 5.01 9.59
N GLU A 193 -3.83 4.18 9.61
CA GLU A 193 -2.52 4.57 10.10
C GLU A 193 -1.63 5.12 8.99
N ARG A 194 -1.76 4.58 7.77
CA ARG A 194 -0.99 5.02 6.59
C ARG A 194 -1.84 4.95 5.33
N TYR A 195 -1.51 5.80 4.37
CA TYR A 195 -2.06 5.73 3.02
C TYR A 195 -1.00 6.13 1.98
N ALA A 196 -1.14 5.64 0.74
CA ALA A 196 -0.26 5.99 -0.37
C ALA A 196 -1.06 6.20 -1.65
N TRP A 197 -0.98 7.40 -2.20
CA TRP A 197 -1.61 7.73 -3.47
C TRP A 197 -0.96 6.94 -4.61
N PHE A 198 -1.74 6.31 -5.46
CA PHE A 198 -1.28 5.69 -6.69
C PHE A 198 -1.41 6.68 -7.86
N ILE A 199 -0.34 7.25 -8.37
CA ILE A 199 1.06 6.94 -8.18
C ILE A 199 1.89 8.23 -8.34
N PRO A 200 3.13 8.34 -7.82
CA PRO A 200 3.93 9.56 -7.96
C PRO A 200 4.15 9.97 -9.41
N ARG A 201 4.43 9.01 -10.32
CA ARG A 201 4.66 9.28 -11.74
C ARG A 201 4.16 8.11 -12.58
N TYR A 202 3.30 8.41 -13.57
CA TYR A 202 2.79 7.40 -14.48
C TYR A 202 2.51 7.99 -15.86
N TYR A 203 3.28 7.58 -16.85
CA TYR A 203 3.18 8.14 -18.20
C TYR A 203 1.94 7.65 -18.97
N GLY A 204 1.42 6.47 -18.63
CA GLY A 204 0.22 5.91 -19.27
C GLY A 204 -1.07 6.69 -18.96
N TYR A 205 -1.16 7.19 -17.71
CA TYR A 205 -2.31 7.97 -17.23
C TYR A 205 -1.83 9.18 -16.40
N PRO A 206 -1.31 10.23 -17.05
CA PRO A 206 -0.68 11.35 -16.36
C PRO A 206 -1.63 12.16 -15.48
N TYR A 207 -2.94 12.03 -15.67
CA TYR A 207 -3.95 12.74 -14.88
C TYR A 207 -3.97 12.37 -13.39
N MET A 208 -3.48 11.18 -13.01
CA MET A 208 -3.40 10.75 -11.61
C MET A 208 -2.04 11.00 -10.96
N ALA A 209 -1.00 11.26 -11.77
CA ALA A 209 0.37 11.39 -11.29
C ALA A 209 0.56 12.65 -10.43
N LEU A 210 1.31 12.51 -9.33
CA LEU A 210 1.67 13.65 -8.47
C LEU A 210 2.79 14.50 -9.09
N ILE A 211 3.61 13.91 -9.95
CA ILE A 211 4.77 14.55 -10.58
C ILE A 211 4.62 14.49 -12.09
N SER A 212 4.74 15.65 -12.73
CA SER A 212 4.80 15.87 -14.17
C SER A 212 6.22 16.26 -14.53
N GLU A 213 6.90 15.48 -15.38
CA GLU A 213 8.31 15.70 -15.74
C GLU A 213 9.22 15.97 -14.52
N TYR A 214 9.45 17.25 -14.19
CA TYR A 214 10.37 17.70 -13.13
C TYR A 214 9.68 18.56 -12.06
N GLU A 215 8.37 18.71 -12.09
CA GLU A 215 7.59 19.53 -11.17
C GLU A 215 6.36 18.78 -10.61
N LEU A 216 5.77 19.33 -9.56
CA LEU A 216 4.48 18.84 -9.07
C LEU A 216 3.39 19.10 -10.12
N SER A 217 2.62 18.05 -10.43
CA SER A 217 1.37 18.22 -11.17
C SER A 217 0.34 19.02 -10.35
N ASP A 218 -0.79 19.38 -10.95
CA ASP A 218 -1.85 20.02 -10.18
C ASP A 218 -2.43 19.11 -9.10
N VAL A 219 -2.50 17.78 -9.36
CA VAL A 219 -2.85 16.77 -8.34
C VAL A 219 -1.78 16.74 -7.24
N GLY A 220 -0.50 16.76 -7.61
CA GLY A 220 0.60 16.77 -6.66
C GLY A 220 0.65 18.03 -5.78
N LYS A 221 0.32 19.18 -6.32
CA LYS A 221 0.19 20.43 -5.54
C LYS A 221 -0.91 20.32 -4.49
N VAL A 222 -2.05 19.73 -4.85
CA VAL A 222 -3.14 19.49 -3.88
C VAL A 222 -2.70 18.50 -2.81
N PHE A 223 -2.08 17.38 -3.20
CA PHE A 223 -1.56 16.39 -2.25
C PHE A 223 -0.64 17.01 -1.20
N VAL A 224 0.39 17.72 -1.65
CA VAL A 224 1.38 18.36 -0.77
C VAL A 224 0.71 19.38 0.16
N ASN A 225 -0.20 20.21 -0.36
CA ASN A 225 -0.89 21.22 0.45
C ASN A 225 -1.82 20.62 1.50
N MET A 226 -2.44 19.47 1.23
CA MET A 226 -3.37 18.83 2.17
C MET A 226 -2.66 18.00 3.24
N THR A 227 -1.51 17.41 2.92
CA THR A 227 -0.75 16.58 3.87
C THR A 227 0.17 17.38 4.79
N THR A 228 0.43 18.65 4.48
CA THR A 228 1.25 19.55 5.31
C THR A 228 0.47 20.50 6.21
N MET A 229 -0.86 20.51 6.12
CA MET A 229 -1.70 21.47 6.88
C MET A 229 -1.90 21.12 8.37
N ASP A 230 -1.47 19.95 8.83
CA ASP A 230 -1.66 19.48 10.21
C ASP A 230 -0.33 19.24 10.97
N GLN A 231 0.75 19.93 10.59
CA GLN A 231 2.03 19.95 11.35
C GLN A 231 2.14 21.15 12.26
#